data_f4cbd83ddd49d1795d6f39d862c389a3
#
_entry.id   f4cbd83ddd49d1795d6f39d862c389a3
#
_cell.length_a   1.000
_cell.length_b   1.000
_cell.length_c   1.000
_cell.angle_alpha   90.00
_cell.angle_beta   90.00
_cell.angle_gamma   90.00
#
_symmetry.space_group_name_H-M   'P 1'
#
loop_
_entity.id
_entity.type
_entity.pdbx_description
1 polymer ?
#
loop_
_entity_poly.entity_id
_entity_poly.type
_entity_poly.pdbx_seq_one_letter_code
_entity_poly.pdbx_strand_id
1 'polypeptide(L)'
;RWATHGAPAVHNAHPHFSAGSGMDPEATGFGSLEGVDEGARTARIGLVHNGIIENHDELRAELEERGYAFASQTDTEVIAHLVHHLYDGDLLEAVQRALPRLRGAYAIAVFCRDEPHRVVGARAGSPLVLGVGQGERFLASDAMALAGVTDQIVYLEEGDVVDLQMGRHWITVRDAQGRFQPMDRPVRTVHAHSGAAEL
;
A
#
# COMPACT_ATOMS: atom_id res chain seq x y z
N ARG A 1 8.44 8.36 5.70
CA ARG A 1 9.59 7.70 5.07
C ARG A 1 9.87 8.31 3.71
N TRP A 2 11.12 8.42 3.31
CA TRP A 2 11.53 8.80 1.96
C TRP A 2 11.32 7.62 1.00
N ALA A 3 10.85 7.90 -0.20
CA ALA A 3 10.77 6.91 -1.27
C ALA A 3 12.18 6.52 -1.76
N THR A 4 12.29 5.36 -2.39
CA THR A 4 13.55 4.84 -2.93
C THR A 4 13.98 5.57 -4.19
N HIS A 5 13.02 6.13 -4.95
CA HIS A 5 13.23 6.91 -6.17
C HIS A 5 13.04 8.41 -5.93
N GLY A 6 13.82 9.21 -6.64
CA GLY A 6 13.80 10.66 -6.54
C GLY A 6 14.69 11.22 -5.43
N ALA A 7 14.90 12.53 -5.46
CA ALA A 7 15.63 13.24 -4.42
C ALA A 7 14.87 13.23 -3.08
N PRO A 8 15.57 13.33 -1.93
CA PRO A 8 14.89 13.47 -0.63
C PRO A 8 14.20 14.83 -0.54
N ALA A 9 12.93 14.86 -0.97
CA ALA A 9 12.07 16.03 -0.98
C ALA A 9 10.66 15.65 -0.49
N VAL A 10 9.89 16.60 0.01
CA VAL A 10 8.57 16.35 0.59
C VAL A 10 7.63 15.67 -0.41
N HIS A 11 7.62 16.11 -1.68
CA HIS A 11 6.80 15.51 -2.73
C HIS A 11 7.17 14.05 -3.08
N ASN A 12 8.35 13.58 -2.66
CA ASN A 12 8.79 12.18 -2.79
C ASN A 12 8.60 11.37 -1.50
N ALA A 13 7.96 11.93 -0.48
CA ALA A 13 7.68 11.23 0.77
C ALA A 13 6.34 10.48 0.72
N HIS A 14 6.26 9.35 1.42
CA HIS A 14 5.01 8.61 1.59
C HIS A 14 4.06 9.31 2.58
N PRO A 15 2.74 9.13 2.44
CA PRO A 15 2.04 8.38 1.39
C PRO A 15 1.95 9.13 0.07
N HIS A 16 1.70 8.41 -1.04
CA HIS A 16 1.36 8.99 -2.33
C HIS A 16 -0.13 8.83 -2.61
N PHE A 17 -0.68 9.78 -3.37
CA PHE A 17 -2.10 9.86 -3.65
C PHE A 17 -2.39 9.92 -5.15
N SER A 18 -3.60 9.50 -5.54
CA SER A 18 -4.14 9.67 -6.89
C SER A 18 -5.54 10.27 -6.83
N ALA A 19 -5.72 11.39 -7.50
CA ALA A 19 -7.03 12.03 -7.67
C ALA A 19 -7.75 11.58 -8.97
N GLY A 20 -6.99 11.02 -9.94
CA GLY A 20 -7.51 10.55 -11.21
C GLY A 20 -6.90 11.26 -12.42
N SER A 21 -7.34 10.86 -13.61
CA SER A 21 -6.92 11.47 -14.87
C SER A 21 -7.50 12.87 -15.04
N GLY A 22 -6.74 13.78 -15.63
CA GLY A 22 -7.15 15.17 -15.89
C GLY A 22 -7.16 16.09 -14.66
N MET A 23 -6.66 15.61 -13.51
CA MET A 23 -6.53 16.42 -12.30
C MET A 23 -5.14 17.05 -12.20
N ASP A 24 -5.07 18.26 -11.60
CA ASP A 24 -3.82 18.93 -11.34
C ASP A 24 -3.00 18.17 -10.29
N PRO A 25 -1.76 17.78 -10.59
CA PRO A 25 -0.91 17.07 -9.64
C PRO A 25 -0.57 17.91 -8.40
N GLU A 26 -0.50 19.24 -8.51
CA GLU A 26 -0.29 20.13 -7.38
C GLU A 26 -1.49 20.14 -6.43
N ALA A 27 -2.69 19.83 -6.92
CA ALA A 27 -3.89 19.64 -6.11
C ALA A 27 -3.85 18.37 -5.24
N THR A 28 -2.91 17.46 -5.46
CA THR A 28 -2.71 16.23 -4.66
C THR A 28 -1.52 16.31 -3.71
N GLY A 29 -0.79 17.44 -3.69
CA GLY A 29 0.40 17.64 -2.88
C GLY A 29 0.11 17.87 -1.40
N PHE A 30 0.91 17.26 -0.53
CA PHE A 30 1.02 17.58 0.89
C PHE A 30 1.65 18.98 1.04
N GLY A 31 0.87 20.03 0.83
CA GLY A 31 1.29 21.41 1.03
C GLY A 31 0.72 21.97 2.34
N SER A 32 1.58 22.15 3.33
CA SER A 32 1.41 22.85 4.60
C SER A 32 0.35 22.30 5.59
N LEU A 33 0.78 22.12 6.83
CA LEU A 33 -0.03 21.73 8.00
C LEU A 33 -1.07 22.79 8.46
N GLU A 34 -1.26 23.86 7.73
CA GLU A 34 -2.20 24.95 8.09
C GLU A 34 -3.56 24.91 7.37
N GLY A 35 -3.86 23.85 6.68
CA GLY A 35 -5.18 23.60 6.09
C GLY A 35 -5.15 22.26 5.39
N VAL A 36 -6.08 21.39 5.71
CA VAL A 36 -6.25 20.13 4.97
C VAL A 36 -6.45 20.49 3.49
N ASP A 37 -5.39 20.29 2.71
CA ASP A 37 -5.29 20.72 1.34
C ASP A 37 -6.46 20.19 0.49
N GLU A 38 -6.97 21.02 -0.39
CA GLU A 38 -8.08 20.68 -1.29
C GLU A 38 -7.72 19.47 -2.17
N GLY A 39 -6.43 19.24 -2.45
CA GLY A 39 -5.91 18.08 -3.14
C GLY A 39 -6.03 16.76 -2.38
N ALA A 40 -5.80 16.75 -1.07
CA ALA A 40 -6.09 15.59 -0.23
C ALA A 40 -7.59 15.28 -0.16
N ARG A 41 -8.45 16.30 -0.36
CA ARG A 41 -9.90 16.12 -0.45
C ARG A 41 -10.37 15.54 -1.78
N THR A 42 -9.61 15.73 -2.85
CA THR A 42 -9.91 15.18 -4.18
C THR A 42 -9.29 13.82 -4.42
N ALA A 43 -8.22 13.47 -3.67
CA ALA A 43 -7.58 12.17 -3.77
C ALA A 43 -8.57 11.03 -3.48
N ARG A 44 -8.59 10.03 -4.35
CA ARG A 44 -9.43 8.84 -4.18
C ARG A 44 -8.62 7.67 -3.63
N ILE A 45 -7.41 7.45 -4.14
CA ILE A 45 -6.52 6.38 -3.74
C ILE A 45 -5.32 6.96 -2.98
N GLY A 46 -5.01 6.37 -1.84
CA GLY A 46 -3.77 6.62 -1.10
C GLY A 46 -2.98 5.32 -0.92
N LEU A 47 -1.65 5.42 -0.95
CA LEU A 47 -0.77 4.26 -0.98
C LEU A 47 0.55 4.53 -0.28
N VAL A 48 1.02 3.54 0.48
CA VAL A 48 2.39 3.44 0.98
C VAL A 48 3.05 2.19 0.41
N HIS A 49 4.37 2.26 0.17
CA HIS A 49 5.13 1.22 -0.50
C HIS A 49 6.52 1.08 0.08
N ASN A 50 6.96 -0.16 0.26
CA ASN A 50 8.33 -0.56 0.48
C ASN A 50 8.77 -1.49 -0.65
N GLY A 51 9.89 -1.19 -1.28
CA GLY A 51 10.43 -1.95 -2.40
C GLY A 51 10.77 -1.06 -3.59
N ILE A 52 10.95 -1.66 -4.75
CA ILE A 52 11.29 -0.99 -6.00
C ILE A 52 10.51 -1.65 -7.13
N ILE A 53 9.78 -0.84 -7.91
CA ILE A 53 9.10 -1.27 -9.13
C ILE A 53 9.99 -0.96 -10.33
N GLU A 54 10.54 -1.99 -10.93
CA GLU A 54 11.54 -1.89 -12.00
C GLU A 54 10.98 -1.34 -13.32
N ASN A 55 9.69 -1.60 -13.60
CA ASN A 55 9.03 -1.12 -14.81
C ASN A 55 8.20 0.14 -14.60
N HIS A 56 8.55 0.95 -13.59
CA HIS A 56 7.80 2.16 -13.25
C HIS A 56 7.78 3.18 -14.39
N ASP A 57 8.85 3.31 -15.17
CA ASP A 57 8.91 4.26 -16.30
C ASP A 57 7.92 3.89 -17.42
N GLU A 58 7.81 2.59 -17.75
CA GLU A 58 6.86 2.09 -18.75
C GLU A 58 5.41 2.38 -18.30
N LEU A 59 5.11 2.08 -17.04
CA LEU A 59 3.78 2.31 -16.46
C LEU A 59 3.46 3.80 -16.34
N ARG A 60 4.46 4.63 -16.00
CA ARG A 60 4.32 6.09 -15.94
C ARG A 60 3.93 6.65 -17.31
N ALA A 61 4.67 6.30 -18.36
CA ALA A 61 4.39 6.76 -19.72
C ALA A 61 2.96 6.38 -20.15
N GLU A 62 2.53 5.14 -19.91
CA GLU A 62 1.16 4.71 -20.20
C GLU A 62 0.10 5.51 -19.44
N LEU A 63 0.35 5.80 -18.16
CA LEU A 63 -0.60 6.56 -17.34
C LEU A 63 -0.64 8.04 -17.74
N GLU A 64 0.50 8.63 -18.12
CA GLU A 64 0.55 9.99 -18.67
C GLU A 64 -0.25 10.10 -19.99
N GLU A 65 -0.15 9.11 -20.88
CA GLU A 65 -0.97 9.04 -22.11
C GLU A 65 -2.49 8.95 -21.78
N ARG A 66 -2.85 8.42 -20.62
CA ARG A 66 -4.23 8.36 -20.12
C ARG A 66 -4.65 9.60 -19.33
N GLY A 67 -3.78 10.62 -19.26
CA GLY A 67 -4.08 11.90 -18.63
C GLY A 67 -3.81 11.94 -17.12
N TYR A 68 -3.06 10.98 -16.57
CA TYR A 68 -2.57 11.07 -15.18
C TYR A 68 -1.36 12.01 -15.12
N ALA A 69 -1.42 12.97 -14.23
CA ALA A 69 -0.31 13.88 -13.98
C ALA A 69 0.43 13.47 -12.70
N PHE A 70 1.75 13.55 -12.71
CA PHE A 70 2.62 13.10 -11.63
C PHE A 70 3.23 14.28 -10.88
N ALA A 71 3.07 14.29 -9.55
CA ALA A 71 3.65 15.27 -8.65
C ALA A 71 5.05 14.85 -8.16
N SER A 72 5.37 13.56 -8.22
CA SER A 72 6.63 13.01 -7.73
C SER A 72 7.38 12.21 -8.79
N GLN A 73 8.62 11.86 -8.45
CA GLN A 73 9.47 11.00 -9.27
C GLN A 73 9.43 9.53 -8.80
N THR A 74 8.52 9.20 -7.89
CA THR A 74 8.51 7.91 -7.23
C THR A 74 7.78 6.84 -8.04
N ASP A 75 8.24 5.61 -7.93
CA ASP A 75 7.53 4.42 -8.38
C ASP A 75 6.23 4.19 -7.58
N THR A 76 6.19 4.66 -6.34
CA THR A 76 5.01 4.56 -5.48
C THR A 76 3.80 5.32 -6.03
N GLU A 77 4.00 6.51 -6.58
CA GLU A 77 2.93 7.28 -7.22
C GLU A 77 2.40 6.57 -8.48
N VAL A 78 3.29 5.90 -9.22
CA VAL A 78 2.90 5.07 -10.37
C VAL A 78 1.93 3.96 -9.93
N ILE A 79 2.20 3.28 -8.81
CA ILE A 79 1.30 2.26 -8.28
C ILE A 79 -0.05 2.89 -7.90
N ALA A 80 -0.04 4.06 -7.24
CA ALA A 80 -1.28 4.73 -6.82
C ALA A 80 -2.17 5.09 -8.02
N HIS A 81 -1.59 5.64 -9.08
CA HIS A 81 -2.31 5.94 -10.32
C HIS A 81 -2.78 4.68 -11.04
N LEU A 82 -1.97 3.61 -11.07
CA LEU A 82 -2.36 2.35 -11.68
C LEU A 82 -3.56 1.72 -10.97
N VAL A 83 -3.56 1.67 -9.63
CA VAL A 83 -4.70 1.17 -8.86
C VAL A 83 -5.93 2.03 -9.11
N HIS A 84 -5.77 3.37 -9.13
CA HIS A 84 -6.89 4.27 -9.42
C HIS A 84 -7.47 4.04 -10.82
N HIS A 85 -6.62 3.87 -11.82
CA HIS A 85 -7.03 3.58 -13.19
C HIS A 85 -7.85 2.29 -13.31
N LEU A 86 -7.53 1.31 -12.49
CA LEU A 86 -8.19 0.00 -12.48
C LEU A 86 -9.37 -0.08 -11.50
N TYR A 87 -9.59 0.97 -10.70
CA TYR A 87 -10.66 1.02 -9.72
C TYR A 87 -12.03 1.23 -10.37
N ASP A 88 -12.93 0.29 -10.14
CA ASP A 88 -14.31 0.30 -10.62
C ASP A 88 -15.30 -0.07 -9.49
N GLY A 89 -15.09 0.54 -8.31
CA GLY A 89 -15.96 0.36 -7.15
C GLY A 89 -15.56 -0.75 -6.17
N ASP A 90 -14.48 -1.50 -6.45
CA ASP A 90 -13.90 -2.49 -5.52
C ASP A 90 -12.38 -2.35 -5.44
N LEU A 91 -11.88 -1.95 -4.26
CA LEU A 91 -10.45 -1.71 -4.05
C LEU A 91 -9.63 -3.01 -4.13
N LEU A 92 -10.16 -4.13 -3.61
CA LEU A 92 -9.47 -5.41 -3.67
C LEU A 92 -9.28 -5.84 -5.13
N GLU A 93 -10.34 -5.76 -5.92
CA GLU A 93 -10.27 -6.10 -7.35
C GLU A 93 -9.28 -5.19 -8.09
N ALA A 94 -9.31 -3.89 -7.83
CA ALA A 94 -8.37 -2.94 -8.43
C ALA A 94 -6.92 -3.28 -8.12
N VAL A 95 -6.60 -3.57 -6.87
CA VAL A 95 -5.26 -4.01 -6.44
C VAL A 95 -4.90 -5.33 -7.12
N GLN A 96 -5.76 -6.34 -7.06
CA GLN A 96 -5.52 -7.65 -7.67
C GLN A 96 -5.26 -7.56 -9.19
N ARG A 97 -5.91 -6.62 -9.88
CA ARG A 97 -5.67 -6.34 -11.30
C ARG A 97 -4.39 -5.56 -11.56
N ALA A 98 -3.93 -4.74 -10.61
CA ALA A 98 -2.70 -3.98 -10.72
C ALA A 98 -1.45 -4.85 -10.53
N LEU A 99 -1.46 -5.78 -9.55
CA LEU A 99 -0.28 -6.56 -9.16
C LEU A 99 0.41 -7.29 -10.31
N PRO A 100 -0.29 -7.98 -11.25
CA PRO A 100 0.35 -8.67 -12.36
C PRO A 100 1.09 -7.74 -13.33
N ARG A 101 0.84 -6.44 -13.26
CA ARG A 101 1.48 -5.44 -14.10
C ARG A 101 2.77 -4.89 -13.51
N LEU A 102 3.00 -5.12 -12.22
CA LEU A 102 4.18 -4.67 -11.50
C LEU A 102 5.32 -5.69 -11.67
N ARG A 103 6.50 -5.21 -11.99
CA ARG A 103 7.75 -5.98 -11.96
C ARG A 103 8.67 -5.40 -10.91
N GLY A 104 9.23 -6.27 -10.05
CA GLY A 104 10.08 -5.87 -8.94
C GLY A 104 9.54 -6.28 -7.58
N ALA A 105 10.04 -5.64 -6.52
CA ALA A 105 9.67 -5.95 -5.15
C ALA A 105 8.71 -4.89 -4.59
N TYR A 106 7.69 -5.35 -3.85
CA TYR A 106 6.76 -4.46 -3.16
C TYR A 106 6.22 -5.07 -1.88
N ALA A 107 5.98 -4.22 -0.90
CA ALA A 107 5.03 -4.38 0.17
C ALA A 107 4.20 -3.09 0.20
N ILE A 108 2.92 -3.18 -0.10
CA ILE A 108 2.01 -2.04 -0.24
C ILE A 108 0.86 -2.12 0.76
N ALA A 109 0.39 -0.96 1.20
CA ALA A 109 -0.91 -0.80 1.83
C ALA A 109 -1.65 0.33 1.10
N VAL A 110 -2.86 0.01 0.66
CA VAL A 110 -3.70 0.86 -0.19
C VAL A 110 -5.02 1.12 0.50
N PHE A 111 -5.48 2.36 0.45
CA PHE A 111 -6.80 2.75 0.93
C PHE A 111 -7.51 3.60 -0.13
N CYS A 112 -8.85 3.58 -0.08
CA CYS A 112 -9.72 4.31 -0.99
C CYS A 112 -10.69 5.18 -0.18
N ARG A 113 -10.84 6.44 -0.58
CA ARG A 113 -11.80 7.36 0.05
C ARG A 113 -13.24 6.84 -0.03
N ASP A 114 -13.58 6.17 -1.11
CA ASP A 114 -14.94 5.68 -1.37
C ASP A 114 -15.24 4.37 -0.59
N GLU A 115 -14.19 3.74 -0.02
CA GLU A 115 -14.28 2.56 0.84
C GLU A 115 -13.52 2.79 2.17
N PRO A 116 -13.96 3.75 3.02
CA PRO A 116 -13.17 4.28 4.15
C PRO A 116 -12.87 3.26 5.25
N HIS A 117 -13.57 2.11 5.26
CA HIS A 117 -13.38 1.04 6.26
C HIS A 117 -12.51 -0.11 5.74
N ARG A 118 -11.86 0.07 4.61
CA ARG A 118 -11.08 -0.95 3.93
C ARG A 118 -9.64 -0.51 3.71
N VAL A 119 -8.71 -1.43 3.97
CA VAL A 119 -7.31 -1.32 3.57
C VAL A 119 -6.92 -2.63 2.89
N VAL A 120 -6.30 -2.54 1.72
CA VAL A 120 -5.79 -3.70 1.01
C VAL A 120 -4.27 -3.69 1.07
N GLY A 121 -3.68 -4.78 1.58
CA GLY A 121 -2.25 -5.01 1.59
C GLY A 121 -1.84 -6.05 0.57
N ALA A 122 -0.64 -5.96 0.03
CA ALA A 122 -0.06 -6.98 -0.85
C ALA A 122 1.47 -6.97 -0.76
N ARG A 123 2.07 -8.14 -0.99
CA ARG A 123 3.53 -8.25 -1.00
C ARG A 123 4.05 -9.19 -2.08
N ALA A 124 5.21 -8.82 -2.61
CA ALA A 124 6.12 -9.67 -3.38
C ALA A 124 7.55 -9.12 -3.22
N GLY A 125 8.50 -9.96 -2.84
CA GLY A 125 9.92 -9.59 -2.68
C GLY A 125 10.25 -8.72 -1.46
N SER A 126 9.28 -7.97 -0.91
CA SER A 126 9.45 -7.17 0.30
C SER A 126 8.57 -7.70 1.43
N PRO A 127 8.99 -7.64 2.71
CA PRO A 127 8.23 -8.18 3.82
C PRO A 127 6.98 -7.35 4.16
N LEU A 128 5.91 -8.05 4.55
CA LEU A 128 4.70 -7.48 5.11
C LEU A 128 4.14 -8.43 6.16
N VAL A 129 3.74 -7.89 7.29
CA VAL A 129 3.09 -8.63 8.37
C VAL A 129 1.73 -8.03 8.69
N LEU A 130 0.81 -8.89 9.11
CA LEU A 130 -0.50 -8.52 9.61
C LEU A 130 -0.53 -8.72 11.13
N GLY A 131 -0.78 -7.65 11.88
CA GLY A 131 -1.06 -7.70 13.30
C GLY A 131 -2.54 -7.92 13.57
N VAL A 132 -2.85 -8.86 14.47
CA VAL A 132 -4.21 -9.20 14.88
C VAL A 132 -4.45 -8.67 16.30
N GLY A 133 -5.18 -7.56 16.41
CA GLY A 133 -5.61 -6.99 17.68
C GLY A 133 -7.08 -7.29 18.00
N GLN A 134 -7.55 -6.80 19.14
CA GLN A 134 -8.96 -6.93 19.54
C GLN A 134 -9.82 -5.96 18.73
N GLY A 135 -10.53 -6.47 17.72
CA GLY A 135 -11.35 -5.66 16.83
C GLY A 135 -10.55 -4.77 15.86
N GLU A 136 -9.24 -4.91 15.83
CA GLU A 136 -8.33 -4.11 15.02
C GLU A 136 -7.40 -5.00 14.19
N ARG A 137 -6.92 -4.45 13.07
CA ARG A 137 -5.93 -5.09 12.20
C ARG A 137 -4.90 -4.06 11.78
N PHE A 138 -3.64 -4.49 11.71
CA PHE A 138 -2.49 -3.65 11.43
C PHE A 138 -1.66 -4.25 10.30
N LEU A 139 -1.12 -3.39 9.44
CA LEU A 139 -0.09 -3.78 8.47
C LEU A 139 1.21 -3.09 8.81
N ALA A 140 2.29 -3.83 8.81
CA ALA A 140 3.63 -3.32 9.03
C ALA A 140 4.65 -4.10 8.19
N SER A 141 5.81 -3.49 7.95
CA SER A 141 6.92 -4.17 7.26
C SER A 141 7.64 -5.18 8.14
N ASP A 142 7.51 -5.03 9.48
CA ASP A 142 8.17 -5.87 10.47
C ASP A 142 7.32 -5.99 11.74
N ALA A 143 7.35 -7.17 12.40
CA ALA A 143 6.63 -7.41 13.64
C ALA A 143 7.08 -6.49 14.79
N MET A 144 8.32 -6.04 14.80
CA MET A 144 8.84 -5.11 15.81
C MET A 144 8.11 -3.76 15.78
N ALA A 145 7.61 -3.34 14.63
CA ALA A 145 6.81 -2.11 14.51
C ALA A 145 5.45 -2.22 15.22
N LEU A 146 5.01 -3.43 15.54
CA LEU A 146 3.76 -3.71 16.26
C LEU A 146 3.99 -4.05 17.75
N ALA A 147 5.24 -3.98 18.23
CA ALA A 147 5.57 -4.21 19.63
C ALA A 147 4.79 -3.23 20.54
N GLY A 148 4.12 -3.75 21.55
CA GLY A 148 3.25 -2.96 22.44
C GLY A 148 1.84 -2.70 21.90
N VAL A 149 1.55 -3.06 20.65
CA VAL A 149 0.22 -2.97 20.04
C VAL A 149 -0.45 -4.34 20.01
N THR A 150 0.23 -5.35 19.47
CA THR A 150 -0.20 -6.75 19.47
C THR A 150 0.99 -7.68 19.40
N ASP A 151 0.86 -8.85 20.01
CA ASP A 151 1.81 -9.97 19.90
C ASP A 151 1.34 -11.06 18.91
N GLN A 152 0.14 -10.91 18.35
CA GLN A 152 -0.46 -11.86 17.41
C GLN A 152 -0.16 -11.43 15.98
N ILE A 153 0.76 -12.13 15.33
CA ILE A 153 1.28 -11.77 14.01
C ILE A 153 1.00 -12.85 12.99
N VAL A 154 0.52 -12.45 11.84
CA VAL A 154 0.48 -13.29 10.63
C VAL A 154 1.59 -12.79 9.70
N TYR A 155 2.55 -13.66 9.40
CA TYR A 155 3.57 -13.40 8.39
C TYR A 155 2.98 -13.70 7.01
N LEU A 156 2.79 -12.66 6.22
CA LEU A 156 2.32 -12.83 4.85
C LEU A 156 3.44 -13.44 4.00
N GLU A 157 3.06 -14.36 3.12
CA GLU A 157 3.96 -15.03 2.21
C GLU A 157 3.99 -14.37 0.82
N GLU A 158 4.88 -14.85 -0.02
CA GLU A 158 5.07 -14.32 -1.38
C GLU A 158 3.78 -14.40 -2.20
N GLY A 159 3.35 -13.26 -2.74
CA GLY A 159 2.13 -13.16 -3.54
C GLY A 159 0.83 -13.01 -2.75
N ASP A 160 0.90 -12.97 -1.40
CA ASP A 160 -0.29 -12.75 -0.59
C ASP A 160 -0.87 -11.35 -0.80
N VAL A 161 -2.19 -11.32 -0.90
CA VAL A 161 -3.01 -10.10 -0.85
C VAL A 161 -3.95 -10.22 0.34
N VAL A 162 -3.96 -9.21 1.20
CA VAL A 162 -4.82 -9.16 2.38
C VAL A 162 -5.82 -8.02 2.28
N ASP A 163 -7.09 -8.36 2.48
CA ASP A 163 -8.19 -7.42 2.57
C ASP A 163 -8.57 -7.21 4.04
N LEU A 164 -8.42 -5.99 4.54
CA LEU A 164 -8.76 -5.61 5.91
C LEU A 164 -10.04 -4.80 5.92
N GLN A 165 -11.04 -5.26 6.67
CA GLN A 165 -12.31 -4.55 6.84
C GLN A 165 -12.81 -4.69 8.29
N MET A 166 -13.03 -3.57 8.97
CA MET A 166 -13.73 -3.54 10.26
C MET A 166 -13.22 -4.58 11.28
N GLY A 167 -11.91 -4.67 11.47
CA GLY A 167 -11.31 -5.65 12.40
C GLY A 167 -11.32 -7.10 11.92
N ARG A 168 -11.64 -7.35 10.66
CA ARG A 168 -11.55 -8.66 10.01
C ARG A 168 -10.48 -8.64 8.91
N HIS A 169 -10.05 -9.80 8.47
CA HIS A 169 -9.12 -9.93 7.35
C HIS A 169 -9.40 -11.17 6.54
N TRP A 170 -9.11 -11.09 5.25
CA TRP A 170 -9.13 -12.19 4.31
C TRP A 170 -7.84 -12.14 3.50
N ILE A 171 -7.21 -13.30 3.32
CA ILE A 171 -5.99 -13.41 2.54
C ILE A 171 -6.31 -14.20 1.28
N THR A 172 -5.79 -13.74 0.16
CA THR A 172 -5.85 -14.43 -1.13
C THR A 172 -4.46 -14.51 -1.74
N VAL A 173 -4.23 -15.53 -2.56
CA VAL A 173 -3.01 -15.69 -3.36
C VAL A 173 -3.39 -16.01 -4.79
N ARG A 174 -2.58 -15.54 -5.74
CA ARG A 174 -2.82 -15.78 -7.16
C ARG A 174 -2.36 -17.19 -7.53
N ASP A 175 -3.28 -17.99 -8.12
CA ASP A 175 -2.95 -19.34 -8.61
C ASP A 175 -2.25 -19.31 -9.98
N ALA A 176 -1.81 -20.47 -10.45
CA ALA A 176 -1.13 -20.64 -11.73
C ALA A 176 -2.02 -20.26 -12.95
N GLN A 177 -3.33 -20.21 -12.78
CA GLN A 177 -4.30 -19.78 -13.78
C GLN A 177 -4.58 -18.27 -13.71
N GLY A 178 -3.92 -17.56 -12.80
CA GLY A 178 -4.05 -16.12 -12.63
C GLY A 178 -5.26 -15.69 -11.78
N ARG A 179 -5.95 -16.61 -11.13
CA ARG A 179 -7.11 -16.33 -10.26
C ARG A 179 -6.66 -16.20 -8.81
N PHE A 180 -7.28 -15.30 -8.08
CA PHE A 180 -7.04 -15.16 -6.64
C PHE A 180 -7.90 -16.16 -5.87
N GLN A 181 -7.25 -16.99 -5.05
CA GLN A 181 -7.86 -18.03 -4.23
C GLN A 181 -7.70 -17.71 -2.75
N PRO A 182 -8.70 -17.98 -1.91
CA PRO A 182 -8.57 -17.84 -0.46
C PRO A 182 -7.39 -18.66 0.08
N MET A 183 -6.68 -18.07 1.05
CA MET A 183 -5.53 -18.67 1.70
C MET A 183 -5.57 -18.41 3.20
N ASP A 184 -5.39 -19.45 3.99
CA ASP A 184 -5.21 -19.32 5.43
C ASP A 184 -3.73 -19.23 5.79
N ARG A 185 -3.40 -18.26 6.67
CA ARG A 185 -2.07 -18.12 7.24
C ARG A 185 -2.13 -18.22 8.76
N PRO A 186 -1.20 -18.94 9.40
CA PRO A 186 -1.24 -19.12 10.85
C PRO A 186 -0.94 -17.81 11.59
N VAL A 187 -1.71 -17.54 12.62
CA VAL A 187 -1.36 -16.51 13.62
C VAL A 187 -0.27 -17.05 14.52
N ARG A 188 0.81 -16.30 14.70
CA ARG A 188 1.92 -16.64 15.59
C ARG A 188 2.00 -15.62 16.72
N THR A 189 2.22 -16.09 17.95
CA THR A 189 2.50 -15.22 19.07
C THR A 189 4.00 -14.86 19.06
N VAL A 190 4.30 -13.57 18.98
CA VAL A 190 5.68 -13.05 19.02
C VAL A 190 5.90 -12.38 20.36
N HIS A 191 6.71 -12.99 21.22
CA HIS A 191 7.11 -12.37 22.47
C HIS A 191 8.20 -11.33 22.19
N ALA A 192 7.91 -10.05 22.45
CA ALA A 192 8.95 -9.05 22.53
C ALA A 192 9.86 -9.43 23.69
N HIS A 193 11.07 -9.91 23.41
CA HIS A 193 12.09 -10.02 24.42
C HIS A 193 12.44 -8.59 24.83
N SER A 194 11.95 -8.18 26.01
CA SER A 194 12.48 -7.04 26.71
C SER A 194 13.92 -7.41 27.09
N GLY A 195 14.87 -7.02 26.25
CA GLY A 195 16.27 -7.03 26.63
C GLY A 195 16.50 -5.99 27.74
N ALA A 196 16.07 -6.32 28.95
CA ALA A 196 16.63 -5.70 30.13
C ALA A 196 18.06 -6.21 30.21
N ALA A 197 19.00 -5.41 29.70
CA ALA A 197 20.37 -5.58 30.03
C ALA A 197 20.46 -5.35 31.58
N GLU A 198 20.66 -6.41 32.33
CA GLU A 198 21.17 -6.32 33.67
C GLU A 198 22.57 -5.72 33.56
N LEU A 199 22.72 -4.49 34.07
CA LEU A 199 23.99 -3.88 34.42
C LEU A 199 24.32 -4.21 35.87
#